data_bbb3ea18cc95412cfb4c89721ddcf69b
#
_entry.id   bbb3ea18cc95412cfb4c89721ddcf69b
#
_cell.length_a   1.000
_cell.length_b   1.000
_cell.length_c   1.000
_cell.angle_alpha   90.00
_cell.angle_beta   90.00
_cell.angle_gamma   90.00
#
_symmetry.space_group_name_H-M   'P 1'
#
loop_
_entity.id
_entity.type
_entity.pdbx_description
1 polymer ?
#
loop_
_entity_poly.entity_id
_entity_poly.type
_entity_poly.pdbx_seq_one_letter_code
_entity_poly.pdbx_strand_id
1 'polypeptide(L)'
;MTLSQNLEKIIIIDFGSQFTQLIARRIRELNVYCEIISHKKISINKIDKTVKGLILSGGPLNVYENNKFSFDKKILKKNLPILGICFGHQILSKSFGGKVKQSKHREFGLASINKRSNSKLLNGFFNKRNTSNVWMSHADQVTKIPKSFKIIASSQNSKFAAVEDPVNNYFGVQFHPEVTHTQNGKKLISNFLFKICKTKKNWSSKDQKLRLIKEIKSQVGREKVICALSGGVDSSVVAQLLNKAIGKKLHCIFVNTGLLRKNEEKQVVNTFKSKLKMNLTYVNAEKEFLGNLKGITDPEKKRKIIGNLFIKIFERYSKRIKNVKFLAQGTLYPDLIESKSVTGSQTSKIKSHHNVGGLPKKMKLKLVEPLKFLFKDEVRKLGLELKLSKEIISRHPFPGPGLAIRMPGNITQDKIKILKEADQIFIDGLRQHNLYDKIWQAYAALLPVKTVGVMGDNRTYEYLCLLRAITSQDGMTADYYDFKKSFIQEISNKIVNSIRGINRVVYDVTSKPPSTIELE
;
A
#
# COMPACT_ATOMS: atom_id res chain seq x y z
N MET A 1 17.86 -6.52 19.67
CA MET A 1 18.36 -6.12 18.33
C MET A 1 17.55 -6.88 17.30
N THR A 2 16.84 -6.20 16.41
CA THR A 2 16.11 -6.87 15.33
C THR A 2 17.10 -7.35 14.27
N LEU A 3 16.92 -8.56 13.74
CA LEU A 3 17.81 -9.18 12.72
C LEU A 3 17.95 -8.36 11.42
N SER A 4 17.07 -7.36 11.21
CA SER A 4 17.19 -6.39 10.11
C SER A 4 18.38 -5.44 10.24
N GLN A 5 18.98 -5.32 11.44
CA GLN A 5 20.12 -4.43 11.69
C GLN A 5 21.42 -4.88 11.00
N ASN A 6 21.52 -6.16 10.58
CA ASN A 6 22.73 -6.72 9.95
C ASN A 6 22.62 -6.88 8.42
N LEU A 7 21.53 -6.47 7.78
CA LEU A 7 21.40 -6.56 6.33
C LEU A 7 22.06 -5.37 5.64
N GLU A 8 22.83 -5.64 4.58
CA GLU A 8 23.24 -4.58 3.66
C GLU A 8 22.00 -3.85 3.16
N LYS A 9 22.03 -2.50 3.17
CA LYS A 9 20.87 -1.68 2.86
C LYS A 9 21.19 -0.43 2.09
N ILE A 10 20.18 0.06 1.38
CA ILE A 10 20.13 1.41 0.83
C ILE A 10 19.27 2.27 1.77
N ILE A 11 19.74 3.44 2.13
CA ILE A 11 18.92 4.43 2.84
C ILE A 11 18.35 5.42 1.82
N ILE A 12 17.03 5.58 1.86
CA ILE A 12 16.30 6.60 1.10
C ILE A 12 16.00 7.74 2.06
N ILE A 13 16.56 8.90 1.79
CA ILE A 13 16.30 10.11 2.56
C ILE A 13 15.08 10.79 1.96
N ASP A 14 14.00 10.84 2.75
CA ASP A 14 12.70 11.34 2.33
C ASP A 14 12.58 12.85 2.59
N PHE A 15 12.38 13.61 1.53
CA PHE A 15 12.12 15.04 1.55
C PHE A 15 10.64 15.40 1.36
N GLY A 16 9.74 14.41 1.51
CA GLY A 16 8.29 14.61 1.42
C GLY A 16 7.72 14.39 0.02
N SER A 17 8.42 13.66 -0.85
CA SER A 17 7.90 13.30 -2.16
C SER A 17 6.80 12.24 -2.05
N GLN A 18 5.72 12.43 -2.79
CA GLN A 18 4.70 11.40 -2.99
C GLN A 18 5.26 10.11 -3.65
N PHE A 19 6.42 10.18 -4.31
CA PHE A 19 7.05 9.05 -4.99
C PHE A 19 8.12 8.33 -4.15
N THR A 20 8.42 8.79 -2.92
CA THR A 20 9.45 8.14 -2.08
C THR A 20 9.18 6.65 -1.87
N GLN A 21 7.92 6.27 -1.64
CA GLN A 21 7.54 4.86 -1.48
C GLN A 21 7.76 4.03 -2.75
N LEU A 22 7.61 4.64 -3.94
CA LEU A 22 7.88 3.97 -5.22
C LEU A 22 9.37 3.68 -5.40
N ILE A 23 10.26 4.59 -4.95
CA ILE A 23 11.71 4.34 -4.95
C ILE A 23 12.01 3.07 -4.13
N ALA A 24 11.51 3.00 -2.90
CA ALA A 24 11.69 1.84 -2.04
C ALA A 24 11.14 0.55 -2.66
N ARG A 25 9.97 0.62 -3.27
CA ARG A 25 9.34 -0.50 -3.95
C ARG A 25 10.20 -1.01 -5.12
N ARG A 26 10.73 -0.12 -5.96
CA ARG A 26 11.63 -0.51 -7.07
C ARG A 26 12.91 -1.20 -6.59
N ILE A 27 13.50 -0.73 -5.50
CA ILE A 27 14.68 -1.35 -4.88
C ILE A 27 14.32 -2.77 -4.39
N ARG A 28 13.20 -2.92 -3.70
CA ARG A 28 12.73 -4.20 -3.16
C ARG A 28 12.30 -5.20 -4.22
N GLU A 29 11.75 -4.74 -5.33
CA GLU A 29 11.49 -5.56 -6.52
C GLU A 29 12.77 -6.16 -7.12
N LEU A 30 13.93 -5.54 -6.84
CA LEU A 30 15.26 -6.03 -7.20
C LEU A 30 15.91 -6.91 -6.10
N ASN A 31 15.12 -7.28 -5.08
CA ASN A 31 15.53 -8.09 -3.93
C ASN A 31 16.64 -7.45 -3.07
N VAL A 32 16.68 -6.13 -2.97
CA VAL A 32 17.60 -5.38 -2.10
C VAL A 32 16.82 -4.74 -0.95
N TYR A 33 17.36 -4.83 0.28
CA TYR A 33 16.75 -4.19 1.43
C TYR A 33 17.00 -2.68 1.41
N CYS A 34 15.97 -1.90 1.76
CA CYS A 34 16.07 -0.46 1.91
C CYS A 34 15.21 0.07 3.06
N GLU A 35 15.61 1.22 3.59
CA GLU A 35 14.89 1.94 4.63
C GLU A 35 14.60 3.37 4.18
N ILE A 36 13.39 3.87 4.46
CA ILE A 36 13.02 5.28 4.26
C ILE A 36 13.20 6.00 5.59
N ILE A 37 13.98 7.08 5.58
CA ILE A 37 14.22 7.92 6.76
C ILE A 37 13.97 9.38 6.36
N SER A 38 13.09 10.06 7.11
CA SER A 38 12.83 11.51 6.90
C SER A 38 14.11 12.33 7.06
N HIS A 39 14.29 13.34 6.19
CA HIS A 39 15.42 14.28 6.26
C HIS A 39 15.59 14.96 7.63
N LYS A 40 14.49 15.13 8.39
CA LYS A 40 14.52 15.68 9.76
C LYS A 40 15.06 14.70 10.81
N LYS A 41 15.05 13.38 10.52
CA LYS A 41 15.42 12.32 11.47
C LYS A 41 16.69 11.57 11.09
N ILE A 42 17.25 11.85 9.91
CA ILE A 42 18.51 11.27 9.49
C ILE A 42 19.67 11.97 10.20
N SER A 43 20.61 11.20 10.69
CA SER A 43 21.86 11.70 11.30
C SER A 43 23.01 10.79 10.91
N ILE A 44 24.23 11.27 11.04
CA ILE A 44 25.44 10.53 10.68
C ILE A 44 25.55 9.19 11.42
N ASN A 45 25.00 9.10 12.65
CA ASN A 45 25.02 7.88 13.47
C ASN A 45 24.11 6.76 12.93
N LYS A 46 23.22 7.07 11.99
CA LYS A 46 22.38 6.07 11.30
C LYS A 46 23.03 5.45 10.08
N ILE A 47 24.20 5.98 9.70
CA ILE A 47 25.00 5.49 8.59
C ILE A 47 26.07 4.54 9.14
N ASP A 48 25.68 3.29 9.37
CA ASP A 48 26.54 2.21 9.79
C ASP A 48 27.17 1.47 8.59
N LYS A 49 28.05 0.51 8.86
CA LYS A 49 28.77 -0.29 7.84
C LYS A 49 27.87 -1.14 6.94
N THR A 50 26.61 -1.32 7.30
CA THR A 50 25.63 -2.06 6.48
C THR A 50 25.03 -1.19 5.37
N VAL A 51 25.14 0.13 5.46
CA VAL A 51 24.67 1.08 4.44
C VAL A 51 25.63 1.05 3.26
N LYS A 52 25.13 0.72 2.07
CA LYS A 52 25.91 0.61 0.83
C LYS A 52 25.73 1.78 -0.12
N GLY A 53 24.70 2.61 0.09
CA GLY A 53 24.43 3.79 -0.71
C GLY A 53 23.25 4.57 -0.19
N LEU A 54 23.14 5.81 -0.66
CA LEU A 54 22.10 6.74 -0.29
C LEU A 54 21.29 7.14 -1.52
N ILE A 55 19.97 7.29 -1.37
CA ILE A 55 19.11 7.90 -2.38
C ILE A 55 18.44 9.10 -1.74
N LEU A 56 18.61 10.27 -2.35
CA LEU A 56 17.92 11.50 -1.99
C LEU A 56 16.67 11.59 -2.83
N SER A 57 15.48 11.55 -2.21
CA SER A 57 14.20 11.56 -2.92
C SER A 57 13.88 12.92 -3.54
N GLY A 58 12.82 12.99 -4.32
CA GLY A 58 12.14 14.23 -4.64
C GLY A 58 11.54 14.91 -3.40
N GLY A 59 10.94 16.08 -3.58
CA GLY A 59 10.25 16.80 -2.51
C GLY A 59 9.57 18.06 -3.01
N PRO A 60 8.60 18.60 -2.25
CA PRO A 60 7.87 19.82 -2.60
C PRO A 60 8.62 21.11 -2.22
N LEU A 61 9.80 20.98 -1.61
CA LEU A 61 10.57 22.10 -1.07
C LEU A 61 11.49 22.71 -2.13
N ASN A 62 11.88 23.96 -1.93
CA ASN A 62 12.86 24.66 -2.76
C ASN A 62 14.22 24.71 -2.05
N VAL A 63 15.30 24.43 -2.77
CA VAL A 63 16.65 24.41 -2.18
C VAL A 63 17.19 25.81 -1.85
N TYR A 64 16.61 26.89 -2.35
CA TYR A 64 17.02 28.26 -2.09
C TYR A 64 16.27 28.92 -0.93
N GLU A 65 15.20 28.36 -0.43
CA GLU A 65 14.52 28.81 0.78
C GLU A 65 15.23 28.25 2.03
N ASN A 66 16.23 29.01 2.53
CA ASN A 66 17.17 28.54 3.55
C ASN A 66 16.54 28.10 4.89
N ASN A 67 15.32 28.55 5.22
CA ASN A 67 14.71 28.35 6.54
C ASN A 67 13.66 27.22 6.62
N LYS A 68 13.31 26.60 5.50
CA LYS A 68 12.24 25.56 5.49
C LYS A 68 12.74 24.13 5.48
N PHE A 69 14.06 23.93 5.41
CA PHE A 69 14.62 22.61 5.20
C PHE A 69 15.90 22.41 6.01
N SER A 70 15.88 21.41 6.89
CA SER A 70 17.04 20.96 7.68
C SER A 70 17.48 19.59 7.21
N PHE A 71 18.76 19.46 6.87
CA PHE A 71 19.38 18.21 6.47
C PHE A 71 20.85 18.19 6.92
N ASP A 72 21.26 17.12 7.57
CA ASP A 72 22.66 16.96 8.01
C ASP A 72 23.58 16.66 6.81
N LYS A 73 24.18 17.71 6.25
CA LYS A 73 25.09 17.64 5.10
C LYS A 73 26.34 16.78 5.36
N LYS A 74 26.69 16.51 6.63
CA LYS A 74 27.83 15.64 6.98
C LYS A 74 27.66 14.22 6.44
N ILE A 75 26.40 13.79 6.22
CA ILE A 75 26.06 12.50 5.64
C ILE A 75 26.60 12.36 4.21
N LEU A 76 26.62 13.45 3.42
CA LEU A 76 27.14 13.45 2.05
C LEU A 76 28.66 13.21 1.98
N LYS A 77 29.37 13.38 3.11
CA LYS A 77 30.82 13.20 3.21
C LYS A 77 31.25 11.79 3.65
N LYS A 78 30.31 10.82 3.70
CA LYS A 78 30.56 9.43 4.19
C LYS A 78 31.17 8.49 3.15
N ASN A 79 31.66 8.98 2.02
CA ASN A 79 32.24 8.18 0.93
C ASN A 79 31.32 7.02 0.47
N LEU A 80 30.01 7.24 0.50
CA LEU A 80 29.02 6.30 0.00
C LEU A 80 28.51 6.78 -1.35
N PRO A 81 28.19 5.86 -2.29
CA PRO A 81 27.49 6.21 -3.50
C PRO A 81 26.17 6.93 -3.20
N ILE A 82 25.88 8.02 -3.93
CA ILE A 82 24.68 8.83 -3.75
C ILE A 82 23.96 8.99 -5.07
N LEU A 83 22.63 8.75 -5.08
CA LEU A 83 21.72 9.05 -6.18
C LEU A 83 20.73 10.12 -5.72
N GLY A 84 20.80 11.32 -6.28
CA GLY A 84 19.77 12.36 -6.11
C GLY A 84 18.71 12.27 -7.21
N ILE A 85 17.43 12.25 -6.83
CA ILE A 85 16.28 12.21 -7.75
C ILE A 85 15.51 13.52 -7.61
N CYS A 86 15.30 14.26 -8.70
CA CYS A 86 14.55 15.51 -8.78
C CYS A 86 15.07 16.52 -7.72
N PHE A 87 14.34 16.79 -6.65
CA PHE A 87 14.80 17.67 -5.56
C PHE A 87 16.11 17.16 -4.93
N GLY A 88 16.30 15.85 -4.80
CA GLY A 88 17.55 15.24 -4.32
C GLY A 88 18.76 15.54 -5.23
N HIS A 89 18.57 15.62 -6.55
CA HIS A 89 19.58 16.06 -7.51
C HIS A 89 19.94 17.54 -7.27
N GLN A 90 18.95 18.39 -7.01
CA GLN A 90 19.16 19.81 -6.74
C GLN A 90 19.92 20.02 -5.42
N ILE A 91 19.56 19.27 -4.35
CA ILE A 91 20.29 19.29 -3.07
C ILE A 91 21.74 18.88 -3.28
N LEU A 92 21.97 17.77 -3.97
CA LEU A 92 23.31 17.25 -4.23
C LEU A 92 24.15 18.29 -4.97
N SER A 93 23.62 18.84 -6.06
CA SER A 93 24.31 19.88 -6.84
C SER A 93 24.64 21.11 -6.00
N LYS A 94 23.67 21.66 -5.24
CA LYS A 94 23.89 22.83 -4.38
C LYS A 94 24.90 22.56 -3.27
N SER A 95 24.88 21.36 -2.68
CA SER A 95 25.77 21.00 -1.56
C SER A 95 27.24 20.95 -1.95
N PHE A 96 27.55 20.75 -3.22
CA PHE A 96 28.91 20.69 -3.76
C PHE A 96 29.29 21.91 -4.62
N GLY A 97 28.56 23.04 -4.51
CA GLY A 97 28.89 24.34 -5.13
C GLY A 97 28.24 24.59 -6.49
N GLY A 98 27.27 23.79 -6.88
CA GLY A 98 26.39 24.09 -8.01
C GLY A 98 25.36 25.16 -7.69
N LYS A 99 24.58 25.58 -8.70
CA LYS A 99 23.51 26.58 -8.58
C LYS A 99 22.18 25.99 -9.04
N VAL A 100 21.12 26.28 -8.30
CA VAL A 100 19.74 25.92 -8.62
C VAL A 100 18.93 27.21 -8.71
N LYS A 101 18.06 27.31 -9.71
CA LYS A 101 17.16 28.45 -9.90
C LYS A 101 15.80 27.95 -10.34
N GLN A 102 14.79 28.78 -10.12
CA GLN A 102 13.48 28.58 -10.71
C GLN A 102 13.59 28.59 -12.24
N SER A 103 13.01 27.60 -12.90
CA SER A 103 13.02 27.50 -14.36
C SER A 103 11.98 28.43 -14.97
N LYS A 104 12.35 29.05 -16.09
CA LYS A 104 11.39 29.78 -16.93
C LYS A 104 10.38 28.82 -17.58
N HIS A 105 10.81 27.60 -17.88
CA HIS A 105 10.00 26.54 -18.47
C HIS A 105 9.88 25.38 -17.47
N ARG A 106 8.69 25.20 -16.91
CA ARG A 106 8.38 24.06 -16.03
C ARG A 106 8.29 22.79 -16.86
N GLU A 107 8.77 21.67 -16.33
CA GLU A 107 8.63 20.37 -16.98
C GLU A 107 7.77 19.44 -16.12
N PHE A 108 6.54 19.16 -16.61
CA PHE A 108 5.62 18.20 -16.01
C PHE A 108 5.14 17.23 -17.08
N GLY A 109 5.26 15.92 -16.80
CA GLY A 109 4.84 14.87 -17.71
C GLY A 109 6.00 14.22 -18.45
N LEU A 110 5.69 13.68 -19.63
CA LEU A 110 6.64 12.92 -20.44
C LEU A 110 7.58 13.87 -21.19
N ALA A 111 8.89 13.65 -21.05
CA ALA A 111 9.94 14.40 -21.76
C ALA A 111 10.96 13.42 -22.36
N SER A 112 11.56 13.81 -23.48
CA SER A 112 12.66 13.05 -24.09
C SER A 112 14.00 13.58 -23.61
N ILE A 113 14.90 12.70 -23.19
CA ILE A 113 16.28 13.04 -22.85
C ILE A 113 17.28 12.40 -23.82
N ASN A 114 18.38 13.13 -24.06
CA ASN A 114 19.46 12.73 -24.96
C ASN A 114 20.70 12.36 -24.15
N LYS A 115 21.37 11.27 -24.49
CA LYS A 115 22.66 10.88 -23.95
C LYS A 115 23.73 11.92 -24.29
N ARG A 116 24.55 12.30 -23.30
CA ARG A 116 25.69 13.23 -23.48
C ARG A 116 27.04 12.57 -23.28
N SER A 117 27.12 11.62 -22.35
CA SER A 117 28.35 10.84 -22.14
C SER A 117 28.02 9.44 -21.62
N ASN A 118 29.02 8.55 -21.64
CA ASN A 118 28.90 7.24 -21.05
C ASN A 118 28.90 7.32 -19.53
N SER A 119 28.02 6.54 -18.90
CA SER A 119 27.86 6.46 -17.44
C SER A 119 27.53 5.05 -17.03
N LYS A 120 28.10 4.60 -15.90
CA LYS A 120 27.70 3.33 -15.26
C LYS A 120 26.22 3.33 -14.87
N LEU A 121 25.69 4.49 -14.43
CA LEU A 121 24.29 4.64 -14.04
C LEU A 121 23.34 4.42 -15.21
N LEU A 122 23.64 4.98 -16.38
CA LEU A 122 22.79 4.97 -17.56
C LEU A 122 23.11 3.83 -18.55
N ASN A 123 23.88 2.83 -18.13
CA ASN A 123 24.20 1.69 -18.98
C ASN A 123 22.92 0.88 -19.34
N GLY A 124 22.61 0.80 -20.63
CA GLY A 124 21.41 0.13 -21.15
C GLY A 124 20.09 0.87 -20.83
N PHE A 125 20.17 2.17 -20.56
CA PHE A 125 19.01 3.01 -20.31
C PHE A 125 18.43 3.60 -21.62
N PHE A 126 19.29 4.01 -22.53
CA PHE A 126 18.92 4.63 -23.80
C PHE A 126 18.60 3.61 -24.88
N ASN A 127 17.75 4.00 -25.82
CA ASN A 127 17.49 3.27 -27.06
C ASN A 127 18.66 3.41 -28.08
N LYS A 128 18.54 2.77 -29.25
CA LYS A 128 19.55 2.82 -30.33
C LYS A 128 19.84 4.24 -30.85
N ARG A 129 18.89 5.19 -30.68
CA ARG A 129 19.04 6.60 -31.07
C ARG A 129 19.65 7.47 -29.96
N ASN A 130 20.15 6.87 -28.89
CA ASN A 130 20.66 7.56 -27.70
C ASN A 130 19.62 8.49 -27.02
N THR A 131 18.32 8.15 -27.12
CA THR A 131 17.21 8.87 -26.48
C THR A 131 16.45 7.95 -25.52
N SER A 132 15.75 8.55 -24.55
CA SER A 132 14.83 7.84 -23.68
C SER A 132 13.72 8.78 -23.20
N ASN A 133 12.49 8.26 -23.11
CA ASN A 133 11.36 9.00 -22.55
C ASN A 133 11.34 8.83 -21.03
N VAL A 134 11.25 9.94 -20.33
CA VAL A 134 11.29 10.01 -18.87
C VAL A 134 10.16 10.89 -18.34
N TRP A 135 9.78 10.67 -17.08
CA TRP A 135 8.78 11.48 -16.39
C TRP A 135 9.45 12.62 -15.64
N MET A 136 9.15 13.84 -16.02
CA MET A 136 9.58 15.07 -15.35
C MET A 136 8.47 15.58 -14.43
N SER A 137 8.83 16.19 -13.29
CA SER A 137 7.90 16.83 -12.36
C SER A 137 8.63 17.89 -11.55
N HIS A 138 9.00 19.01 -12.19
CA HIS A 138 9.76 20.07 -11.52
C HIS A 138 9.49 21.47 -12.09
N ALA A 139 9.60 22.47 -11.20
CA ALA A 139 9.59 23.88 -11.52
C ALA A 139 10.98 24.52 -11.37
N ASP A 140 11.88 23.87 -10.63
CA ASP A 140 13.25 24.33 -10.38
C ASP A 140 14.23 23.44 -11.11
N GLN A 141 15.37 24.00 -11.53
CA GLN A 141 16.42 23.27 -12.23
C GLN A 141 17.82 23.65 -11.78
N VAL A 142 18.74 22.72 -11.91
CA VAL A 142 20.17 22.98 -11.78
C VAL A 142 20.62 23.83 -12.96
N THR A 143 21.22 25.01 -12.71
CA THR A 143 21.73 25.93 -13.73
C THR A 143 23.24 25.92 -13.84
N LYS A 144 23.93 25.42 -12.79
CA LYS A 144 25.38 25.19 -12.76
C LYS A 144 25.65 23.93 -11.95
N ILE A 145 26.44 23.01 -12.48
CA ILE A 145 26.90 21.81 -11.75
C ILE A 145 28.20 22.10 -10.99
N PRO A 146 28.54 21.34 -9.94
CA PRO A 146 29.86 21.40 -9.29
C PRO A 146 30.98 21.08 -10.27
N LYS A 147 32.22 21.55 -9.98
CA LYS A 147 33.39 21.38 -10.88
C LYS A 147 33.73 19.93 -11.15
N SER A 148 33.53 19.03 -10.18
CA SER A 148 33.82 17.58 -10.30
C SER A 148 32.74 16.79 -11.08
N PHE A 149 31.59 17.42 -11.36
CA PHE A 149 30.48 16.77 -12.03
C PHE A 149 30.55 16.94 -13.55
N LYS A 150 30.15 15.91 -14.28
CA LYS A 150 29.97 15.97 -15.74
C LYS A 150 28.51 15.67 -16.12
N ILE A 151 28.11 16.12 -17.29
CA ILE A 151 26.78 15.92 -17.85
C ILE A 151 26.73 14.53 -18.50
N ILE A 152 25.74 13.71 -18.13
CA ILE A 152 25.51 12.39 -18.71
C ILE A 152 24.24 12.30 -19.55
N ALA A 153 23.24 13.20 -19.29
CA ALA A 153 22.07 13.38 -20.17
C ALA A 153 21.50 14.80 -20.06
N SER A 154 20.80 15.25 -21.12
CA SER A 154 20.08 16.53 -21.16
C SER A 154 18.70 16.36 -21.78
N SER A 155 17.71 17.18 -21.39
CA SER A 155 16.45 17.41 -22.10
C SER A 155 16.51 18.71 -22.90
N GLN A 156 15.43 19.02 -23.62
CA GLN A 156 15.28 20.28 -24.32
C GLN A 156 15.36 21.48 -23.35
N ASN A 157 14.71 21.38 -22.19
CA ASN A 157 14.59 22.45 -21.22
C ASN A 157 15.55 22.32 -20.02
N SER A 158 16.18 21.15 -19.83
CA SER A 158 17.13 20.89 -18.76
C SER A 158 18.47 20.40 -19.28
N LYS A 159 19.45 21.30 -19.34
CA LYS A 159 20.84 20.97 -19.72
C LYS A 159 21.45 19.90 -18.81
N PHE A 160 21.08 19.87 -17.54
CA PHE A 160 21.59 18.99 -16.49
C PHE A 160 20.55 17.96 -16.07
N ALA A 161 19.85 17.33 -17.04
CA ALA A 161 18.83 16.34 -16.77
C ALA A 161 19.39 15.09 -16.05
N ALA A 162 20.67 14.75 -16.30
CA ALA A 162 21.42 13.80 -15.51
C ALA A 162 22.91 14.17 -15.47
N VAL A 163 23.51 14.01 -14.28
CA VAL A 163 24.90 14.35 -14.01
C VAL A 163 25.56 13.28 -13.13
N GLU A 164 26.89 13.20 -13.17
CA GLU A 164 27.65 12.32 -12.28
C GLU A 164 28.99 12.94 -11.87
N ASP A 165 29.43 12.64 -10.64
CA ASP A 165 30.79 12.72 -10.19
C ASP A 165 31.35 11.29 -10.10
N PRO A 166 32.13 10.86 -11.09
CA PRO A 166 32.60 9.47 -11.16
C PRO A 166 33.62 9.09 -10.09
N VAL A 167 34.32 10.08 -9.54
CA VAL A 167 35.34 9.87 -8.48
C VAL A 167 34.66 9.53 -7.15
N ASN A 168 33.64 10.30 -6.78
CA ASN A 168 32.92 10.13 -5.52
C ASN A 168 31.71 9.18 -5.64
N ASN A 169 31.38 8.69 -6.85
CA ASN A 169 30.18 7.93 -7.16
C ASN A 169 28.89 8.68 -6.79
N TYR A 170 28.82 9.98 -7.10
CA TYR A 170 27.63 10.79 -6.92
C TYR A 170 26.90 10.97 -8.25
N PHE A 171 25.59 10.80 -8.21
CA PHE A 171 24.73 10.85 -9.40
C PHE A 171 23.50 11.70 -9.11
N GLY A 172 23.08 12.49 -10.09
CA GLY A 172 21.85 13.27 -10.00
C GLY A 172 21.04 13.08 -11.27
N VAL A 173 19.72 12.85 -11.11
CA VAL A 173 18.75 12.82 -12.21
C VAL A 173 17.59 13.73 -11.89
N GLN A 174 17.19 14.60 -12.83
CA GLN A 174 16.09 15.54 -12.66
C GLN A 174 14.73 14.85 -12.82
N PHE A 175 14.67 13.76 -13.57
CA PHE A 175 13.49 12.96 -13.81
C PHE A 175 13.29 11.88 -12.73
N HIS A 176 12.11 11.23 -12.75
CA HIS A 176 11.71 10.20 -11.81
C HIS A 176 11.89 8.79 -12.40
N PRO A 177 12.99 8.07 -12.11
CA PRO A 177 13.22 6.71 -12.61
C PRO A 177 12.30 5.67 -11.96
N GLU A 178 11.69 5.98 -10.81
CA GLU A 178 10.84 5.09 -10.03
C GLU A 178 9.43 4.91 -10.60
N VAL A 179 8.95 5.90 -11.38
CA VAL A 179 7.59 5.84 -11.96
C VAL A 179 7.56 5.00 -13.24
N THR A 180 6.39 4.43 -13.53
CA THR A 180 6.19 3.51 -14.68
C THR A 180 6.34 4.20 -16.04
N HIS A 181 6.10 5.50 -16.11
CA HIS A 181 6.22 6.31 -17.34
C HIS A 181 7.66 6.56 -17.76
N THR A 182 8.65 6.37 -16.89
CA THR A 182 10.06 6.45 -17.25
C THR A 182 10.53 5.14 -17.88
N GLN A 183 10.85 5.18 -19.18
CA GLN A 183 11.40 4.03 -19.89
C GLN A 183 12.72 3.59 -19.26
N ASN A 184 12.85 2.27 -19.03
CA ASN A 184 14.05 1.68 -18.42
C ASN A 184 14.42 2.24 -17.02
N GLY A 185 13.52 2.92 -16.31
CA GLY A 185 13.80 3.47 -14.97
C GLY A 185 14.28 2.40 -13.99
N LYS A 186 13.69 1.20 -14.04
CA LYS A 186 14.14 0.04 -13.23
C LYS A 186 15.59 -0.38 -13.55
N LYS A 187 16.03 -0.22 -14.82
CA LYS A 187 17.41 -0.51 -15.22
C LYS A 187 18.40 0.46 -14.60
N LEU A 188 18.05 1.78 -14.55
CA LEU A 188 18.85 2.80 -13.88
C LEU A 188 19.02 2.47 -12.42
N ILE A 189 17.92 2.19 -11.69
CA ILE A 189 17.96 1.81 -10.28
C ILE A 189 18.80 0.54 -10.09
N SER A 190 18.65 -0.47 -10.95
CA SER A 190 19.46 -1.70 -10.93
C SER A 190 20.95 -1.41 -11.10
N ASN A 191 21.32 -0.52 -12.01
CA ASN A 191 22.72 -0.13 -12.19
C ASN A 191 23.29 0.55 -10.94
N PHE A 192 22.51 1.46 -10.31
CA PHE A 192 22.93 2.09 -9.06
C PHE A 192 23.16 1.04 -7.97
N LEU A 193 22.22 0.12 -7.76
CA LEU A 193 22.32 -0.90 -6.72
C LEU A 193 23.50 -1.87 -6.93
N PHE A 194 23.61 -2.45 -8.12
CA PHE A 194 24.51 -3.58 -8.35
C PHE A 194 25.86 -3.19 -8.93
N LYS A 195 25.91 -2.19 -9.82
CA LYS A 195 27.17 -1.78 -10.47
C LYS A 195 27.93 -0.71 -9.68
N ILE A 196 27.17 0.15 -8.95
CA ILE A 196 27.73 1.29 -8.22
C ILE A 196 27.84 0.97 -6.73
N CYS A 197 26.72 0.68 -6.05
CA CYS A 197 26.69 0.35 -4.63
C CYS A 197 27.19 -1.08 -4.32
N LYS A 198 27.27 -1.96 -5.33
CA LYS A 198 27.70 -3.37 -5.19
C LYS A 198 26.91 -4.15 -4.12
N THR A 199 25.60 -3.85 -4.01
CA THR A 199 24.72 -4.52 -3.04
C THR A 199 24.46 -5.96 -3.43
N LYS A 200 24.23 -6.81 -2.42
CA LYS A 200 23.79 -8.19 -2.61
C LYS A 200 22.26 -8.27 -2.62
N LYS A 201 21.72 -9.27 -3.32
CA LYS A 201 20.29 -9.61 -3.22
C LYS A 201 20.06 -10.32 -1.89
N ASN A 202 19.45 -9.63 -0.94
CA ASN A 202 19.27 -10.10 0.45
C ASN A 202 17.82 -9.95 0.96
N TRP A 203 16.87 -9.72 0.02
CA TRP A 203 15.47 -9.44 0.33
C TRP A 203 14.51 -10.33 -0.45
N SER A 204 14.68 -11.67 -0.38
CA SER A 204 13.74 -12.62 -0.97
C SER A 204 12.59 -12.95 0.00
N SER A 205 11.42 -13.36 -0.52
CA SER A 205 10.28 -13.78 0.32
C SER A 205 10.60 -15.01 1.18
N LYS A 206 11.46 -15.91 0.70
CA LYS A 206 11.94 -17.07 1.45
C LYS A 206 12.79 -16.66 2.65
N ASP A 207 13.76 -15.76 2.45
CA ASP A 207 14.61 -15.24 3.53
C ASP A 207 13.79 -14.45 4.55
N GLN A 208 12.84 -13.66 4.08
CA GLN A 208 11.90 -12.93 4.93
C GLN A 208 11.11 -13.88 5.82
N LYS A 209 10.56 -14.97 5.29
CA LYS A 209 9.82 -15.97 6.07
C LYS A 209 10.66 -16.51 7.23
N LEU A 210 11.87 -16.98 6.95
CA LEU A 210 12.76 -17.56 7.96
C LEU A 210 13.15 -16.54 9.04
N ARG A 211 13.50 -15.34 8.61
CA ARG A 211 13.85 -14.23 9.51
C ARG A 211 12.69 -13.85 10.42
N LEU A 212 11.51 -13.61 9.86
CA LEU A 212 10.33 -13.19 10.63
C LEU A 212 9.90 -14.25 11.64
N ILE A 213 9.96 -15.54 11.28
CA ILE A 213 9.71 -16.64 12.23
C ILE A 213 10.69 -16.58 13.40
N LYS A 214 11.98 -16.36 13.14
CA LYS A 214 13.01 -16.25 14.18
C LYS A 214 12.79 -15.01 15.07
N GLU A 215 12.48 -13.87 14.47
CA GLU A 215 12.16 -12.62 15.20
C GLU A 215 10.95 -12.79 16.12
N ILE A 216 9.86 -13.38 15.62
CA ILE A 216 8.66 -13.66 16.40
C ILE A 216 8.97 -14.59 17.58
N LYS A 217 9.70 -15.69 17.34
CA LYS A 217 10.10 -16.62 18.40
C LYS A 217 10.90 -15.92 19.50
N SER A 218 11.85 -15.08 19.12
CA SER A 218 12.68 -14.30 20.05
C SER A 218 11.87 -13.26 20.82
N GLN A 219 10.94 -12.55 20.15
CA GLN A 219 10.14 -11.50 20.76
C GLN A 219 9.09 -12.05 21.73
N VAL A 220 8.42 -13.14 21.34
CA VAL A 220 7.31 -13.72 22.10
C VAL A 220 7.78 -14.65 23.21
N GLY A 221 8.84 -15.42 22.99
CA GLY A 221 9.36 -16.37 23.94
C GLY A 221 8.33 -17.44 24.35
N ARG A 222 8.02 -17.51 25.64
CA ARG A 222 7.07 -18.48 26.21
C ARG A 222 5.63 -17.95 26.29
N GLU A 223 5.40 -16.69 26.00
CA GLU A 223 4.13 -15.99 26.21
C GLU A 223 3.10 -16.29 25.13
N LYS A 224 1.84 -15.95 25.40
CA LYS A 224 0.73 -16.09 24.45
C LYS A 224 0.50 -14.79 23.66
N VAL A 225 0.06 -14.97 22.42
CA VAL A 225 -0.28 -13.89 21.48
C VAL A 225 -1.74 -14.02 21.08
N ILE A 226 -2.49 -12.91 21.10
CA ILE A 226 -3.80 -12.82 20.46
C ILE A 226 -3.68 -12.12 19.10
N CYS A 227 -4.50 -12.56 18.15
CA CYS A 227 -4.56 -12.00 16.81
C CYS A 227 -6.02 -11.79 16.40
N ALA A 228 -6.37 -10.57 16.02
CA ALA A 228 -7.65 -10.31 15.38
C ALA A 228 -7.56 -10.80 13.92
N LEU A 229 -8.31 -11.84 13.59
CA LEU A 229 -8.35 -12.42 12.26
C LEU A 229 -9.56 -11.87 11.51
N SER A 230 -9.35 -11.01 10.50
CA SER A 230 -10.44 -10.48 9.68
C SER A 230 -10.75 -11.32 8.44
N GLY A 231 -9.92 -12.33 8.13
CA GLY A 231 -10.01 -13.08 6.86
C GLY A 231 -9.41 -12.34 5.65
N GLY A 232 -8.96 -11.09 5.81
CA GLY A 232 -8.21 -10.37 4.79
C GLY A 232 -6.77 -10.90 4.65
N VAL A 233 -6.09 -10.56 3.56
CA VAL A 233 -4.74 -11.05 3.22
C VAL A 233 -3.76 -10.83 4.38
N ASP A 234 -3.69 -9.61 4.92
CA ASP A 234 -2.67 -9.22 5.90
C ASP A 234 -2.85 -9.97 7.22
N SER A 235 -4.07 -9.99 7.77
CA SER A 235 -4.38 -10.74 9.00
C SER A 235 -4.15 -12.24 8.82
N SER A 236 -4.42 -12.78 7.63
CA SER A 236 -4.20 -14.19 7.30
C SER A 236 -2.71 -14.54 7.27
N VAL A 237 -1.89 -13.68 6.67
CA VAL A 237 -0.43 -13.86 6.62
C VAL A 237 0.18 -13.72 8.01
N VAL A 238 -0.25 -12.74 8.81
CA VAL A 238 0.16 -12.59 10.22
C VAL A 238 -0.17 -13.84 11.02
N ALA A 239 -1.43 -14.30 10.97
CA ALA A 239 -1.88 -15.48 11.70
C ALA A 239 -1.07 -16.73 11.31
N GLN A 240 -0.86 -16.97 10.01
CA GLN A 240 -0.11 -18.14 9.54
C GLN A 240 1.38 -18.06 9.90
N LEU A 241 1.97 -16.87 9.85
CA LEU A 241 3.36 -16.64 10.24
C LEU A 241 3.56 -16.91 11.74
N LEU A 242 2.66 -16.39 12.57
CA LEU A 242 2.64 -16.64 14.01
C LEU A 242 2.39 -18.11 14.33
N ASN A 243 1.43 -18.75 13.65
CA ASN A 243 1.16 -20.17 13.83
C ASN A 243 2.40 -21.04 13.58
N LYS A 244 3.16 -20.73 12.51
CA LYS A 244 4.44 -21.41 12.24
C LYS A 244 5.54 -21.09 13.25
N ALA A 245 5.53 -19.89 13.83
CA ALA A 245 6.55 -19.47 14.79
C ALA A 245 6.30 -20.00 16.20
N ILE A 246 5.05 -19.91 16.70
CA ILE A 246 4.71 -20.14 18.12
C ILE A 246 3.60 -21.17 18.34
N GLY A 247 2.99 -21.72 17.28
CA GLY A 247 2.00 -22.79 17.34
C GLY A 247 0.84 -22.51 18.26
N LYS A 248 0.57 -23.41 19.22
CA LYS A 248 -0.56 -23.34 20.16
C LYS A 248 -0.59 -22.10 21.06
N LYS A 249 0.49 -21.31 21.13
CA LYS A 249 0.52 -20.04 21.89
C LYS A 249 -0.20 -18.90 21.15
N LEU A 250 -0.52 -19.08 19.87
CA LEU A 250 -1.35 -18.15 19.10
C LEU A 250 -2.83 -18.45 19.37
N HIS A 251 -3.59 -17.39 19.70
CA HIS A 251 -5.04 -17.40 19.80
C HIS A 251 -5.62 -16.40 18.82
N CYS A 252 -6.31 -16.89 17.79
CA CYS A 252 -7.01 -16.06 16.83
C CYS A 252 -8.44 -15.81 17.29
N ILE A 253 -8.94 -14.58 17.12
CA ILE A 253 -10.32 -14.20 17.38
C ILE A 253 -10.89 -13.67 16.06
N PHE A 254 -11.93 -14.34 15.55
CA PHE A 254 -12.68 -13.91 14.38
C PHE A 254 -14.09 -13.49 14.78
N VAL A 255 -14.46 -12.25 14.45
CA VAL A 255 -15.75 -11.66 14.81
C VAL A 255 -16.62 -11.58 13.55
N ASN A 256 -17.74 -12.28 13.53
CA ASN A 256 -18.79 -12.08 12.55
C ASN A 256 -19.65 -10.90 12.97
N THR A 257 -19.57 -9.83 12.19
CA THR A 257 -20.32 -8.57 12.39
C THR A 257 -21.70 -8.58 11.71
N GLY A 258 -22.03 -9.63 10.94
CA GLY A 258 -23.20 -9.64 10.05
C GLY A 258 -22.99 -8.90 8.73
N LEU A 259 -21.91 -8.09 8.64
CA LEU A 259 -21.57 -7.23 7.49
C LEU A 259 -20.51 -7.83 6.55
N LEU A 260 -20.24 -9.12 6.69
CA LEU A 260 -19.33 -9.87 5.84
C LEU A 260 -20.02 -10.24 4.51
N ARG A 261 -19.22 -10.60 3.49
CA ARG A 261 -19.72 -11.18 2.24
C ARG A 261 -20.47 -12.49 2.48
N LYS A 262 -21.24 -12.93 1.51
CA LYS A 262 -21.94 -14.22 1.56
C LYS A 262 -20.96 -15.37 1.82
N ASN A 263 -21.28 -16.21 2.81
CA ASN A 263 -20.48 -17.38 3.23
C ASN A 263 -19.04 -17.09 3.68
N GLU A 264 -18.65 -15.83 3.85
CA GLU A 264 -17.27 -15.46 4.21
C GLU A 264 -16.88 -16.01 5.59
N GLU A 265 -17.78 -15.96 6.58
CA GLU A 265 -17.51 -16.52 7.90
C GLU A 265 -17.24 -18.01 7.86
N LYS A 266 -18.01 -18.77 7.07
CA LYS A 266 -17.81 -20.22 6.89
C LYS A 266 -16.45 -20.52 6.25
N GLN A 267 -16.07 -19.76 5.23
CA GLN A 267 -14.79 -19.89 4.54
C GLN A 267 -13.61 -19.62 5.49
N VAL A 268 -13.68 -18.55 6.29
CA VAL A 268 -12.65 -18.20 7.26
C VAL A 268 -12.52 -19.28 8.33
N VAL A 269 -13.62 -19.67 8.95
CA VAL A 269 -13.61 -20.71 9.99
C VAL A 269 -13.06 -22.03 9.44
N ASN A 270 -13.55 -22.50 8.29
CA ASN A 270 -13.06 -23.72 7.68
C ASN A 270 -11.56 -23.65 7.37
N THR A 271 -11.09 -22.54 6.81
CA THR A 271 -9.68 -22.38 6.46
C THR A 271 -8.78 -22.41 7.69
N PHE A 272 -9.06 -21.56 8.67
CA PHE A 272 -8.13 -21.35 9.78
C PHE A 272 -8.28 -22.36 10.90
N LYS A 273 -9.51 -22.78 11.22
CA LYS A 273 -9.77 -23.78 12.27
C LYS A 273 -9.58 -25.21 11.76
N SER A 274 -10.22 -25.57 10.63
CA SER A 274 -10.21 -26.95 10.14
C SER A 274 -8.97 -27.30 9.34
N LYS A 275 -8.64 -26.53 8.27
CA LYS A 275 -7.51 -26.86 7.39
C LYS A 275 -6.15 -26.50 8.02
N LEU A 276 -6.01 -25.30 8.60
CA LEU A 276 -4.75 -24.84 9.20
C LEU A 276 -4.60 -25.18 10.69
N LYS A 277 -5.60 -25.79 11.30
CA LYS A 277 -5.64 -26.27 12.71
C LYS A 277 -5.19 -25.19 13.71
N MET A 278 -5.58 -23.93 13.47
CA MET A 278 -5.26 -22.83 14.38
C MET A 278 -6.24 -22.80 15.55
N ASN A 279 -5.76 -22.32 16.69
CA ASN A 279 -6.63 -22.02 17.84
C ASN A 279 -7.45 -20.78 17.53
N LEU A 280 -8.68 -20.97 17.04
CA LEU A 280 -9.60 -19.93 16.56
C LEU A 280 -10.86 -19.89 17.41
N THR A 281 -11.10 -18.74 18.06
CA THR A 281 -12.37 -18.37 18.69
C THR A 281 -13.23 -17.65 17.66
N TYR A 282 -14.36 -18.27 17.26
CA TYR A 282 -15.40 -17.63 16.46
C TYR A 282 -16.40 -16.92 17.36
N VAL A 283 -16.67 -15.66 17.07
CA VAL A 283 -17.63 -14.82 17.81
C VAL A 283 -18.71 -14.37 16.86
N ASN A 284 -19.94 -14.83 17.04
CA ASN A 284 -21.08 -14.28 16.32
C ASN A 284 -21.60 -13.04 17.08
N ALA A 285 -21.38 -11.87 16.52
CA ALA A 285 -21.79 -10.58 17.09
C ALA A 285 -22.79 -9.82 16.19
N GLU A 286 -23.36 -10.49 15.19
CA GLU A 286 -24.25 -9.90 14.18
C GLU A 286 -25.36 -9.06 14.83
N LYS A 287 -26.09 -9.62 15.81
CA LYS A 287 -27.18 -8.92 16.51
C LYS A 287 -26.69 -7.64 17.19
N GLU A 288 -25.50 -7.67 17.81
CA GLU A 288 -24.93 -6.52 18.53
C GLU A 288 -24.54 -5.41 17.55
N PHE A 289 -23.91 -5.75 16.41
CA PHE A 289 -23.55 -4.77 15.39
C PHE A 289 -24.78 -4.16 14.72
N LEU A 290 -25.70 -4.98 14.24
CA LEU A 290 -26.87 -4.49 13.52
C LEU A 290 -27.80 -3.67 14.42
N GLY A 291 -27.94 -4.04 15.71
CA GLY A 291 -28.68 -3.27 16.68
C GLY A 291 -28.14 -1.85 16.89
N ASN A 292 -26.81 -1.71 17.00
CA ASN A 292 -26.16 -0.41 17.17
C ASN A 292 -26.11 0.43 15.88
N LEU A 293 -26.30 -0.18 14.71
CA LEU A 293 -26.31 0.52 13.41
C LEU A 293 -27.72 0.90 12.96
N LYS A 294 -28.76 0.48 13.67
CA LYS A 294 -30.16 0.81 13.34
C LYS A 294 -30.37 2.32 13.36
N GLY A 295 -30.89 2.88 12.25
CA GLY A 295 -31.13 4.30 12.08
C GLY A 295 -29.91 5.17 11.79
N ILE A 296 -28.69 4.60 11.73
CA ILE A 296 -27.46 5.34 11.44
C ILE A 296 -27.25 5.43 9.94
N THR A 297 -27.26 6.65 9.42
CA THR A 297 -27.10 6.95 7.99
C THR A 297 -25.75 7.57 7.64
N ASP A 298 -25.14 8.31 8.58
CA ASP A 298 -23.85 8.98 8.40
C ASP A 298 -22.69 7.98 8.31
N PRO A 299 -21.86 8.01 7.25
CA PRO A 299 -20.76 7.06 7.03
C PRO A 299 -19.72 7.06 8.14
N GLU A 300 -19.37 8.23 8.68
CA GLU A 300 -18.35 8.32 9.73
C GLU A 300 -18.87 7.79 11.07
N LYS A 301 -20.16 8.02 11.36
CA LYS A 301 -20.80 7.40 12.54
C LYS A 301 -20.84 5.88 12.41
N LYS A 302 -21.22 5.33 11.23
CA LYS A 302 -21.16 3.88 10.96
C LYS A 302 -19.76 3.32 11.25
N ARG A 303 -18.72 3.93 10.69
CA ARG A 303 -17.31 3.51 10.88
C ARG A 303 -16.90 3.53 12.35
N LYS A 304 -17.22 4.60 13.09
CA LYS A 304 -16.90 4.74 14.52
C LYS A 304 -17.60 3.70 15.38
N ILE A 305 -18.90 3.47 15.14
CA ILE A 305 -19.69 2.47 15.87
C ILE A 305 -19.09 1.07 15.63
N ILE A 306 -18.86 0.70 14.38
CA ILE A 306 -18.29 -0.61 14.02
C ILE A 306 -16.91 -0.80 14.65
N GLY A 307 -16.03 0.20 14.53
CA GLY A 307 -14.70 0.13 15.11
C GLY A 307 -14.73 -0.02 16.64
N ASN A 308 -15.53 0.77 17.34
CA ASN A 308 -15.65 0.72 18.79
C ASN A 308 -16.24 -0.61 19.29
N LEU A 309 -17.28 -1.13 18.61
CA LEU A 309 -17.87 -2.43 18.95
C LEU A 309 -16.86 -3.56 18.74
N PHE A 310 -16.15 -3.55 17.60
CA PHE A 310 -15.13 -4.54 17.32
C PHE A 310 -14.07 -4.59 18.43
N ILE A 311 -13.59 -3.44 18.88
CA ILE A 311 -12.62 -3.32 19.97
C ILE A 311 -13.20 -3.88 21.27
N LYS A 312 -14.43 -3.48 21.66
CA LYS A 312 -15.09 -3.95 22.88
C LYS A 312 -15.26 -5.47 22.89
N ILE A 313 -15.70 -6.04 21.77
CA ILE A 313 -15.89 -7.50 21.63
C ILE A 313 -14.55 -8.21 21.69
N PHE A 314 -13.55 -7.70 20.96
CA PHE A 314 -12.21 -8.27 20.99
C PHE A 314 -11.61 -8.26 22.40
N GLU A 315 -11.74 -7.17 23.15
CA GLU A 315 -11.32 -7.07 24.55
C GLU A 315 -12.04 -8.09 25.44
N ARG A 316 -13.37 -8.20 25.29
CA ARG A 316 -14.20 -9.15 26.07
C ARG A 316 -13.70 -10.57 25.92
N TYR A 317 -13.38 -10.99 24.71
CA TYR A 317 -12.90 -12.33 24.42
C TYR A 317 -11.42 -12.54 24.73
N SER A 318 -10.60 -11.52 24.56
CA SER A 318 -9.18 -11.59 24.90
C SER A 318 -8.94 -11.78 26.39
N LYS A 319 -9.76 -11.18 27.24
CA LYS A 319 -9.70 -11.34 28.71
C LYS A 319 -9.97 -12.77 29.19
N ARG A 320 -10.67 -13.59 28.40
CA ARG A 320 -10.93 -15.00 28.72
C ARG A 320 -9.69 -15.90 28.49
N ILE A 321 -8.68 -15.38 27.78
CA ILE A 321 -7.46 -16.14 27.48
C ILE A 321 -6.40 -15.79 28.52
N LYS A 322 -6.09 -16.74 29.40
CA LYS A 322 -5.09 -16.54 30.47
C LYS A 322 -3.68 -16.36 29.89
N ASN A 323 -2.88 -15.51 30.53
CA ASN A 323 -1.45 -15.28 30.25
C ASN A 323 -1.14 -14.74 28.84
N VAL A 324 -2.00 -13.86 28.31
CA VAL A 324 -1.74 -13.12 27.09
C VAL A 324 -0.91 -11.87 27.39
N LYS A 325 0.22 -11.71 26.70
CA LYS A 325 1.07 -10.52 26.83
C LYS A 325 1.24 -9.75 25.52
N PHE A 326 0.86 -10.35 24.40
CA PHE A 326 1.07 -9.76 23.08
C PHE A 326 -0.21 -9.70 22.26
N LEU A 327 -0.33 -8.62 21.46
CA LEU A 327 -1.34 -8.44 20.43
C LEU A 327 -0.64 -8.38 19.07
N ALA A 328 -1.08 -9.23 18.13
CA ALA A 328 -0.59 -9.22 16.77
C ALA A 328 -1.40 -8.28 15.88
N GLN A 329 -0.70 -7.47 15.09
CA GLN A 329 -1.29 -6.56 14.11
C GLN A 329 -0.68 -6.73 12.73
N GLY A 330 -1.50 -6.52 11.70
CA GLY A 330 -1.11 -6.56 10.30
C GLY A 330 -0.66 -5.22 9.73
N THR A 331 -0.04 -4.36 10.54
CA THR A 331 0.53 -3.07 10.09
C THR A 331 1.52 -3.31 8.95
N LEU A 332 1.40 -2.55 7.88
CA LEU A 332 2.28 -2.59 6.72
C LEU A 332 3.27 -1.42 6.70
N TYR A 333 4.26 -1.48 5.81
CA TYR A 333 5.27 -0.44 5.70
C TYR A 333 4.71 0.93 5.30
N PRO A 334 3.77 1.04 4.35
CA PRO A 334 3.09 2.31 4.08
C PRO A 334 2.40 2.91 5.31
N ASP A 335 1.69 2.10 6.12
CA ASP A 335 1.01 2.55 7.34
C ASP A 335 2.01 3.14 8.34
N LEU A 336 3.19 2.51 8.46
CA LEU A 336 4.25 2.95 9.36
C LEU A 336 4.86 4.30 8.91
N ILE A 337 5.01 4.53 7.60
CA ILE A 337 5.55 5.78 7.05
C ILE A 337 4.53 6.90 7.23
N GLU A 338 3.27 6.66 6.88
CA GLU A 338 2.18 7.63 7.00
C GLU A 338 1.96 8.06 8.46
N SER A 339 1.98 7.12 9.41
CA SER A 339 1.85 7.44 10.84
C SER A 339 2.99 8.31 11.39
N LYS A 340 4.18 8.25 10.80
CA LYS A 340 5.34 9.05 11.20
C LYS A 340 5.38 10.43 10.55
N SER A 341 4.70 10.63 9.43
CA SER A 341 4.61 11.92 8.72
C SER A 341 3.56 12.87 9.33
N VAL A 342 2.58 12.33 10.03
CA VAL A 342 1.41 13.02 10.61
C VAL A 342 1.75 14.03 11.73
N THR A 343 2.96 14.06 12.26
CA THR A 343 3.38 15.07 13.26
C THR A 343 3.66 16.46 12.67
N GLY A 344 3.31 16.75 11.39
CA GLY A 344 3.68 18.02 10.77
C GLY A 344 2.82 18.56 9.62
N SER A 345 1.68 17.98 9.23
CA SER A 345 0.86 18.52 8.14
C SER A 345 -0.65 18.39 8.36
N GLN A 346 -1.41 19.38 7.84
CA GLN A 346 -2.88 19.47 7.92
C GLN A 346 -3.66 18.32 7.22
N THR A 347 -2.98 17.41 6.54
CA THR A 347 -3.55 16.22 5.90
C THR A 347 -3.87 15.07 6.86
N SER A 348 -3.61 15.26 8.16
CA SER A 348 -3.80 14.25 9.22
C SER A 348 -5.24 13.86 9.53
N LYS A 349 -6.23 14.58 8.99
CA LYS A 349 -7.66 14.29 9.26
C LYS A 349 -8.29 13.23 8.34
N ILE A 350 -7.62 12.78 7.27
CA ILE A 350 -8.25 11.95 6.23
C ILE A 350 -8.12 10.44 6.47
N LYS A 351 -7.18 9.97 7.32
CA LYS A 351 -6.95 8.52 7.52
C LYS A 351 -6.94 8.08 8.98
N SER A 352 -8.04 8.27 9.69
CA SER A 352 -8.30 7.62 10.99
C SER A 352 -8.65 6.12 10.87
N HIS A 353 -8.55 5.53 9.69
CA HIS A 353 -9.18 4.26 9.32
C HIS A 353 -8.27 3.04 9.27
N HIS A 354 -6.96 3.19 9.43
CA HIS A 354 -6.06 2.05 9.54
C HIS A 354 -5.68 1.81 11.01
N ASN A 355 -5.70 0.58 11.43
CA ASN A 355 -5.57 -0.02 12.77
C ASN A 355 -4.55 0.57 13.77
N VAL A 356 -3.83 1.65 13.44
CA VAL A 356 -2.74 2.20 14.25
C VAL A 356 -3.22 3.09 15.41
N GLY A 357 -4.47 3.59 15.34
CA GLY A 357 -5.04 4.50 16.36
C GLY A 357 -6.18 3.95 17.20
N GLY A 358 -6.67 2.74 16.91
CA GLY A 358 -7.90 2.20 17.48
C GLY A 358 -7.75 1.23 18.64
N LEU A 359 -6.53 0.95 19.09
CA LEU A 359 -6.35 0.06 20.24
C LEU A 359 -6.69 0.77 21.55
N PRO A 360 -7.40 0.10 22.45
CA PRO A 360 -7.69 0.67 23.75
C PRO A 360 -6.40 0.98 24.50
N LYS A 361 -6.23 2.23 24.89
CA LYS A 361 -5.12 2.66 25.79
C LYS A 361 -5.04 1.85 27.10
N LYS A 362 -6.12 1.13 27.43
CA LYS A 362 -6.24 0.28 28.63
C LYS A 362 -5.65 -1.13 28.49
N MET A 363 -5.40 -1.63 27.28
CA MET A 363 -4.78 -2.95 27.11
C MET A 363 -3.25 -2.85 27.27
N LYS A 364 -2.72 -3.35 28.38
CA LYS A 364 -1.26 -3.46 28.65
C LYS A 364 -0.56 -4.53 27.81
N LEU A 365 -0.98 -4.75 26.55
CA LEU A 365 -0.39 -5.75 25.65
C LEU A 365 0.73 -5.13 24.82
N LYS A 366 1.82 -5.87 24.65
CA LYS A 366 2.90 -5.50 23.74
C LYS A 366 2.50 -5.87 22.30
N LEU A 367 2.90 -5.04 21.32
CA LEU A 367 2.59 -5.28 19.91
C LEU A 367 3.59 -6.25 19.25
N VAL A 368 3.06 -7.14 18.41
CA VAL A 368 3.82 -7.95 17.46
C VAL A 368 3.34 -7.58 16.06
N GLU A 369 4.19 -6.89 15.30
CA GLU A 369 3.89 -6.35 13.96
C GLU A 369 4.85 -6.92 12.93
N PRO A 370 4.71 -8.18 12.53
CA PRO A 370 5.70 -8.85 11.71
C PRO A 370 5.77 -8.29 10.29
N LEU A 371 4.70 -7.65 9.80
CA LEU A 371 4.61 -7.14 8.43
C LEU A 371 4.99 -5.67 8.28
N LYS A 372 5.33 -4.98 9.37
CA LYS A 372 5.52 -3.50 9.40
C LYS A 372 6.62 -2.95 8.49
N PHE A 373 7.46 -3.79 7.93
CA PHE A 373 8.48 -3.41 6.96
C PHE A 373 8.22 -3.98 5.57
N LEU A 374 7.03 -4.54 5.30
CA LEU A 374 6.67 -5.14 4.03
C LEU A 374 5.64 -4.30 3.28
N PHE A 375 5.78 -4.24 1.96
CA PHE A 375 4.74 -3.75 1.07
C PHE A 375 3.68 -4.82 0.82
N LYS A 376 2.50 -4.42 0.34
CA LYS A 376 1.36 -5.33 0.11
C LYS A 376 1.68 -6.50 -0.83
N ASP A 377 2.44 -6.26 -1.88
CA ASP A 377 2.88 -7.28 -2.83
C ASP A 377 3.90 -8.26 -2.20
N GLU A 378 4.78 -7.77 -1.31
CA GLU A 378 5.70 -8.61 -0.54
C GLU A 378 4.92 -9.51 0.44
N VAL A 379 3.89 -8.97 1.09
CA VAL A 379 2.99 -9.75 1.97
C VAL A 379 2.28 -10.86 1.21
N ARG A 380 1.79 -10.58 0.00
CA ARG A 380 1.17 -11.62 -0.85
C ARG A 380 2.17 -12.72 -1.22
N LYS A 381 3.40 -12.37 -1.62
CA LYS A 381 4.47 -13.33 -1.90
C LYS A 381 4.83 -14.17 -0.66
N LEU A 382 4.96 -13.52 0.50
CA LEU A 382 5.19 -14.19 1.79
C LEU A 382 4.04 -15.16 2.12
N GLY A 383 2.79 -14.79 1.85
CA GLY A 383 1.63 -15.65 2.03
C GLY A 383 1.69 -16.94 1.21
N LEU A 384 2.15 -16.85 -0.05
CA LEU A 384 2.39 -18.03 -0.90
C LEU A 384 3.50 -18.91 -0.31
N GLU A 385 4.61 -18.32 0.14
CA GLU A 385 5.69 -19.04 0.83
C GLU A 385 5.25 -19.73 2.14
N LEU A 386 4.21 -19.20 2.78
CA LEU A 386 3.58 -19.78 3.96
C LEU A 386 2.54 -20.86 3.63
N LYS A 387 2.35 -21.17 2.34
CA LYS A 387 1.38 -22.14 1.81
C LYS A 387 -0.09 -21.77 2.09
N LEU A 388 -0.39 -20.46 2.13
CA LEU A 388 -1.78 -20.02 2.06
C LEU A 388 -2.32 -20.21 0.65
N SER A 389 -3.61 -20.53 0.53
CA SER A 389 -4.24 -20.77 -0.78
C SER A 389 -4.25 -19.49 -1.62
N LYS A 390 -4.20 -19.65 -2.96
CA LYS A 390 -4.28 -18.52 -3.91
C LYS A 390 -5.54 -17.70 -3.68
N GLU A 391 -6.66 -18.33 -3.33
CA GLU A 391 -7.93 -17.66 -3.04
C GLU A 391 -7.85 -16.66 -1.89
N ILE A 392 -7.05 -16.94 -0.85
CA ILE A 392 -6.81 -15.98 0.25
C ILE A 392 -5.89 -14.87 -0.23
N ILE A 393 -4.82 -15.21 -0.95
CA ILE A 393 -3.76 -14.26 -1.32
C ILE A 393 -4.21 -13.29 -2.42
N SER A 394 -5.03 -13.75 -3.38
CA SER A 394 -5.56 -12.90 -4.45
C SER A 394 -6.82 -12.14 -4.07
N ARG A 395 -7.30 -12.31 -2.83
CA ARG A 395 -8.54 -11.69 -2.38
C ARG A 395 -8.52 -10.18 -2.58
N HIS A 396 -9.60 -9.67 -3.18
CA HIS A 396 -9.80 -8.23 -3.30
C HIS A 396 -9.86 -7.57 -1.92
N PRO A 397 -9.38 -6.32 -1.76
CA PRO A 397 -9.55 -5.57 -0.53
C PRO A 397 -11.01 -5.57 -0.07
N PHE A 398 -11.21 -5.73 1.23
CA PHE A 398 -12.51 -5.64 1.86
C PHE A 398 -12.37 -4.77 3.11
N PRO A 399 -13.11 -3.67 3.22
CA PRO A 399 -12.90 -2.68 4.28
C PRO A 399 -13.36 -3.21 5.63
N GLY A 400 -12.79 -2.67 6.72
CA GLY A 400 -13.16 -3.04 8.08
C GLY A 400 -14.65 -2.92 8.41
N PRO A 401 -15.36 -1.86 7.97
CA PRO A 401 -16.81 -1.73 8.14
C PRO A 401 -17.64 -2.72 7.31
N GLY A 402 -17.02 -3.47 6.41
CA GLY A 402 -17.69 -4.48 5.60
C GLY A 402 -18.72 -3.87 4.65
N LEU A 403 -19.85 -4.56 4.51
CA LEU A 403 -20.95 -4.13 3.63
C LEU A 403 -21.65 -2.85 4.11
N ALA A 404 -21.41 -2.38 5.35
CA ALA A 404 -22.06 -1.18 5.87
C ALA A 404 -21.80 0.08 5.02
N ILE A 405 -20.59 0.20 4.46
CA ILE A 405 -20.19 1.35 3.61
C ILE A 405 -20.50 1.15 2.12
N ARG A 406 -21.19 0.06 1.79
CA ARG A 406 -21.73 -0.25 0.46
C ARG A 406 -23.26 -0.15 0.43
N MET A 407 -23.83 0.33 1.53
CA MET A 407 -25.24 0.62 1.69
C MET A 407 -25.41 2.05 2.23
N PRO A 408 -25.36 3.07 1.37
CA PRO A 408 -25.67 4.44 1.79
C PRO A 408 -27.04 4.53 2.47
N GLY A 409 -27.11 5.36 3.52
CA GLY A 409 -28.32 5.45 4.33
C GLY A 409 -28.46 4.35 5.38
N ASN A 410 -29.70 4.01 5.75
CA ASN A 410 -30.01 3.07 6.82
C ASN A 410 -29.73 1.61 6.42
N ILE A 411 -29.12 0.86 7.34
CA ILE A 411 -28.77 -0.56 7.20
C ILE A 411 -29.93 -1.41 7.76
N THR A 412 -30.43 -2.37 6.97
CA THR A 412 -31.43 -3.36 7.41
C THR A 412 -31.01 -4.78 7.02
N GLN A 413 -31.57 -5.78 7.67
CA GLN A 413 -31.27 -7.20 7.36
C GLN A 413 -31.62 -7.54 5.91
N ASP A 414 -32.76 -7.03 5.41
CA ASP A 414 -33.18 -7.28 4.02
C ASP A 414 -32.21 -6.67 3.02
N LYS A 415 -31.75 -5.42 3.25
CA LYS A 415 -30.74 -4.79 2.39
C LYS A 415 -29.43 -5.55 2.41
N ILE A 416 -29.00 -6.04 3.56
CA ILE A 416 -27.78 -6.86 3.69
C ILE A 416 -27.92 -8.15 2.88
N LYS A 417 -29.07 -8.82 2.97
CA LYS A 417 -29.34 -10.05 2.21
C LYS A 417 -29.29 -9.78 0.71
N ILE A 418 -30.01 -8.78 0.24
CA ILE A 418 -30.03 -8.33 -1.17
C ILE A 418 -28.61 -8.04 -1.65
N LEU A 419 -27.85 -7.24 -0.90
CA LEU A 419 -26.48 -6.85 -1.28
C LEU A 419 -25.51 -8.04 -1.29
N LYS A 420 -25.62 -8.96 -0.32
CA LYS A 420 -24.80 -10.20 -0.29
C LYS A 420 -25.00 -11.06 -1.54
N GLU A 421 -26.24 -11.17 -2.01
CA GLU A 421 -26.57 -11.93 -3.23
C GLU A 421 -26.02 -11.23 -4.48
N ALA A 422 -26.22 -9.92 -4.60
CA ALA A 422 -25.72 -9.13 -5.74
C ALA A 422 -24.18 -9.15 -5.83
N ASP A 423 -23.50 -8.91 -4.69
CA ASP A 423 -22.04 -8.96 -4.62
C ASP A 423 -21.50 -10.35 -4.99
N GLN A 424 -22.18 -11.43 -4.55
CA GLN A 424 -21.81 -12.80 -4.89
C GLN A 424 -21.92 -13.07 -6.40
N ILE A 425 -23.04 -12.69 -7.03
CA ILE A 425 -23.24 -12.86 -8.48
C ILE A 425 -22.15 -12.14 -9.26
N PHE A 426 -21.84 -10.90 -8.87
CA PHE A 426 -20.81 -10.12 -9.56
C PHE A 426 -19.43 -10.75 -9.40
N ILE A 427 -19.03 -11.12 -8.18
CA ILE A 427 -17.71 -11.72 -7.91
C ILE A 427 -17.58 -13.09 -8.59
N ASP A 428 -18.62 -13.91 -8.61
CA ASP A 428 -18.60 -15.21 -9.29
C ASP A 428 -18.51 -15.04 -10.81
N GLY A 429 -19.23 -14.07 -11.38
CA GLY A 429 -19.08 -13.71 -12.79
C GLY A 429 -17.66 -13.30 -13.15
N LEU A 430 -17.00 -12.48 -12.31
CA LEU A 430 -15.59 -12.11 -12.52
C LEU A 430 -14.67 -13.35 -12.54
N ARG A 431 -14.92 -14.34 -11.68
CA ARG A 431 -14.14 -15.59 -11.64
C ARG A 431 -14.40 -16.46 -12.86
N GLN A 432 -15.66 -16.63 -13.24
CA GLN A 432 -16.06 -17.44 -14.40
C GLN A 432 -15.45 -16.91 -15.70
N HIS A 433 -15.34 -15.58 -15.84
CA HIS A 433 -14.75 -14.93 -17.01
C HIS A 433 -13.23 -14.68 -16.89
N ASN A 434 -12.56 -15.20 -15.87
CA ASN A 434 -11.11 -15.00 -15.62
C ASN A 434 -10.71 -13.51 -15.52
N LEU A 435 -11.59 -12.67 -14.98
CA LEU A 435 -11.38 -11.23 -14.79
C LEU A 435 -10.95 -10.88 -13.37
N TYR A 436 -11.22 -11.74 -12.39
CA TYR A 436 -11.00 -11.46 -10.96
C TYR A 436 -9.56 -11.02 -10.66
N ASP A 437 -8.56 -11.74 -11.17
CA ASP A 437 -7.14 -11.43 -10.91
C ASP A 437 -6.62 -10.20 -11.70
N LYS A 438 -7.39 -9.69 -12.69
CA LYS A 438 -7.06 -8.48 -13.46
C LYS A 438 -7.56 -7.20 -12.80
N ILE A 439 -8.49 -7.32 -11.87
CA ILE A 439 -9.16 -6.23 -11.18
C ILE A 439 -8.57 -6.10 -9.79
N TRP A 440 -8.24 -4.86 -9.38
CA TRP A 440 -7.68 -4.61 -8.06
C TRP A 440 -8.72 -4.76 -6.95
N GLN A 441 -9.94 -4.21 -7.18
CA GLN A 441 -11.10 -4.36 -6.30
C GLN A 441 -12.39 -4.26 -7.10
N ALA A 442 -13.34 -5.15 -6.80
CA ALA A 442 -14.68 -5.12 -7.33
C ALA A 442 -15.71 -5.40 -6.23
N TYR A 443 -16.87 -4.77 -6.33
CA TYR A 443 -17.98 -4.96 -5.41
C TYR A 443 -19.30 -4.48 -6.00
N ALA A 444 -20.39 -4.96 -5.41
CA ALA A 444 -21.72 -4.40 -5.56
C ALA A 444 -22.04 -3.46 -4.38
N ALA A 445 -22.84 -2.44 -4.61
CA ALA A 445 -23.41 -1.56 -3.60
C ALA A 445 -24.92 -1.41 -3.81
N LEU A 446 -25.68 -1.23 -2.73
CA LEU A 446 -27.12 -1.04 -2.78
C LEU A 446 -27.47 0.41 -2.45
N LEU A 447 -27.93 1.16 -3.44
CA LEU A 447 -28.27 2.55 -3.27
C LEU A 447 -29.66 2.71 -2.63
N PRO A 448 -29.88 3.74 -1.78
CA PRO A 448 -31.15 3.95 -1.08
C PRO A 448 -32.25 4.53 -1.97
N VAL A 449 -32.07 4.48 -3.28
CA VAL A 449 -33.01 4.97 -4.29
C VAL A 449 -33.78 3.78 -4.84
N LYS A 450 -35.11 3.91 -4.86
CA LYS A 450 -35.99 2.98 -5.55
C LYS A 450 -36.36 3.52 -6.91
N THR A 451 -36.30 2.67 -7.90
CA THR A 451 -36.64 3.03 -9.29
C THR A 451 -37.83 2.22 -9.78
N VAL A 452 -38.54 2.80 -10.74
CA VAL A 452 -39.65 2.11 -11.41
C VAL A 452 -39.08 1.06 -12.36
N GLY A 453 -39.59 -0.15 -12.28
CA GLY A 453 -39.34 -1.24 -13.22
C GLY A 453 -40.66 -1.83 -13.72
N VAL A 454 -40.57 -2.56 -14.81
CA VAL A 454 -41.67 -3.37 -15.33
C VAL A 454 -41.21 -4.81 -15.35
N MET A 455 -41.87 -5.66 -14.56
CA MET A 455 -41.58 -7.10 -14.51
C MET A 455 -42.85 -7.86 -14.80
N GLY A 456 -42.90 -8.50 -15.97
CA GLY A 456 -44.17 -8.93 -16.54
C GLY A 456 -45.07 -7.73 -16.80
N ASP A 457 -46.36 -7.84 -16.45
CA ASP A 457 -47.35 -6.74 -16.65
C ASP A 457 -47.47 -5.78 -15.45
N ASN A 458 -46.61 -5.94 -14.44
CA ASN A 458 -46.67 -5.18 -13.20
C ASN A 458 -45.54 -4.17 -13.06
N ARG A 459 -45.87 -2.96 -12.56
CA ARG A 459 -44.86 -1.98 -12.13
C ARG A 459 -44.24 -2.41 -10.80
N THR A 460 -42.91 -2.32 -10.70
CA THR A 460 -42.17 -2.58 -9.48
C THR A 460 -41.44 -1.33 -9.01
N TYR A 461 -41.22 -1.20 -7.69
CA TYR A 461 -40.43 -0.15 -7.05
C TYR A 461 -39.36 -0.79 -6.22
N GLU A 462 -38.18 -0.96 -6.80
CA GLU A 462 -37.08 -1.70 -6.19
C GLU A 462 -35.79 -0.91 -6.19
N TYR A 463 -34.79 -1.37 -5.44
CA TYR A 463 -33.52 -0.68 -5.28
C TYR A 463 -32.69 -0.69 -6.56
N LEU A 464 -31.82 0.30 -6.64
CA LEU A 464 -30.77 0.41 -7.64
C LEU A 464 -29.50 -0.25 -7.11
N CYS A 465 -28.95 -1.23 -7.85
CA CYS A 465 -27.68 -1.85 -7.58
C CYS A 465 -26.59 -1.17 -8.38
N LEU A 466 -25.53 -0.71 -7.70
CA LEU A 466 -24.35 -0.15 -8.32
C LEU A 466 -23.24 -1.23 -8.33
N LEU A 467 -22.62 -1.44 -9.49
CA LEU A 467 -21.41 -2.24 -9.64
C LEU A 467 -20.21 -1.30 -9.77
N ARG A 468 -19.13 -1.62 -9.09
CA ARG A 468 -17.86 -0.90 -9.21
C ARG A 468 -16.72 -1.89 -9.31
N ALA A 469 -15.84 -1.70 -10.29
CA ALA A 469 -14.60 -2.44 -10.44
C ALA A 469 -13.51 -1.47 -10.89
N ILE A 470 -12.35 -1.55 -10.24
CA ILE A 470 -11.24 -0.67 -10.50
C ILE A 470 -9.93 -1.41 -10.73
N THR A 471 -9.05 -0.78 -11.50
CA THR A 471 -7.63 -1.11 -11.61
C THR A 471 -6.82 -0.09 -10.83
N SER A 472 -5.81 -0.54 -10.13
CA SER A 472 -4.86 0.30 -9.39
C SER A 472 -3.56 -0.46 -9.13
N GLN A 473 -2.46 0.28 -8.95
CA GLN A 473 -1.20 -0.33 -8.51
C GLN A 473 -1.00 -0.23 -6.99
N ASP A 474 -1.44 0.84 -6.38
CA ASP A 474 -1.14 1.19 -4.99
C ASP A 474 -2.37 1.68 -4.18
N GLY A 475 -3.54 1.84 -4.82
CA GLY A 475 -4.75 2.39 -4.22
C GLY A 475 -4.74 3.92 -4.06
N MET A 476 -3.66 4.61 -4.44
CA MET A 476 -3.59 6.09 -4.43
C MET A 476 -4.38 6.67 -5.60
N THR A 477 -4.13 6.15 -6.79
CA THR A 477 -4.90 6.42 -7.99
C THR A 477 -5.58 5.15 -8.47
N ALA A 478 -6.75 5.28 -9.06
CA ALA A 478 -7.48 4.15 -9.61
C ALA A 478 -8.29 4.58 -10.81
N ASP A 479 -8.42 3.69 -11.76
CA ASP A 479 -9.31 3.86 -12.90
C ASP A 479 -10.35 2.75 -12.91
N TYR A 480 -11.52 2.99 -13.50
CA TYR A 480 -12.52 1.94 -13.62
C TYR A 480 -12.00 0.84 -14.58
N TYR A 481 -12.48 -0.38 -14.39
CA TYR A 481 -12.19 -1.47 -15.29
C TYR A 481 -13.15 -1.44 -16.46
N ASP A 482 -12.62 -1.37 -17.68
CA ASP A 482 -13.43 -1.35 -18.90
C ASP A 482 -13.89 -2.77 -19.26
N PHE A 483 -15.16 -3.06 -18.94
CA PHE A 483 -15.79 -4.34 -19.25
C PHE A 483 -16.35 -4.37 -20.66
N LYS A 484 -16.30 -5.54 -21.28
CA LYS A 484 -17.09 -5.79 -22.50
C LYS A 484 -18.59 -5.65 -22.17
N LYS A 485 -19.34 -5.02 -23.07
CA LYS A 485 -20.79 -4.80 -22.91
C LYS A 485 -21.55 -6.10 -22.58
N SER A 486 -21.17 -7.21 -23.24
CA SER A 486 -21.77 -8.55 -23.02
C SER A 486 -21.63 -9.02 -21.57
N PHE A 487 -20.49 -8.79 -20.93
CA PHE A 487 -20.27 -9.16 -19.54
C PHE A 487 -21.19 -8.38 -18.59
N ILE A 488 -21.23 -7.03 -18.73
CA ILE A 488 -22.08 -6.20 -17.87
C ILE A 488 -23.56 -6.54 -18.07
N GLN A 489 -23.98 -6.81 -19.31
CA GLN A 489 -25.35 -7.22 -19.61
C GLN A 489 -25.69 -8.57 -18.97
N GLU A 490 -24.81 -9.55 -19.04
CA GLU A 490 -24.99 -10.86 -18.40
C GLU A 490 -25.15 -10.73 -16.89
N ILE A 491 -24.24 -9.96 -16.22
CA ILE A 491 -24.27 -9.79 -14.77
C ILE A 491 -25.53 -9.01 -14.36
N SER A 492 -25.89 -7.95 -15.08
CA SER A 492 -27.11 -7.19 -14.84
C SER A 492 -28.35 -8.08 -14.90
N ASN A 493 -28.48 -8.88 -15.97
CA ASN A 493 -29.60 -9.81 -16.14
C ASN A 493 -29.64 -10.85 -15.02
N LYS A 494 -28.51 -11.45 -14.64
CA LYS A 494 -28.45 -12.39 -13.52
C LYS A 494 -28.90 -11.77 -12.21
N ILE A 495 -28.45 -10.55 -11.90
CA ILE A 495 -28.83 -9.84 -10.67
C ILE A 495 -30.34 -9.58 -10.64
N VAL A 496 -30.89 -8.95 -11.68
CA VAL A 496 -32.31 -8.57 -11.74
C VAL A 496 -33.22 -9.80 -11.73
N ASN A 497 -32.87 -10.86 -12.44
CA ASN A 497 -33.69 -12.07 -12.52
C ASN A 497 -33.61 -12.95 -11.27
N SER A 498 -32.51 -12.88 -10.51
CA SER A 498 -32.30 -13.77 -9.35
C SER A 498 -32.63 -13.12 -8.01
N ILE A 499 -32.65 -11.79 -7.93
CA ILE A 499 -32.76 -11.08 -6.66
C ILE A 499 -34.01 -10.19 -6.65
N ARG A 500 -35.00 -10.56 -5.84
CA ARG A 500 -36.12 -9.67 -5.55
C ARG A 500 -35.62 -8.48 -4.75
N GLY A 501 -36.03 -7.26 -5.15
CA GLY A 501 -35.64 -6.00 -4.51
C GLY A 501 -34.63 -5.19 -5.31
N ILE A 502 -34.20 -5.68 -6.50
CA ILE A 502 -33.37 -4.93 -7.46
C ILE A 502 -34.02 -5.02 -8.83
N ASN A 503 -34.35 -3.88 -9.44
CA ASN A 503 -34.86 -3.81 -10.80
C ASN A 503 -33.94 -3.04 -11.77
N ARG A 504 -32.81 -2.50 -11.28
CA ARG A 504 -31.86 -1.75 -12.10
C ARG A 504 -30.43 -1.91 -11.61
N VAL A 505 -29.52 -2.09 -12.56
CA VAL A 505 -28.07 -2.16 -12.31
C VAL A 505 -27.40 -1.02 -13.05
N VAL A 506 -26.45 -0.33 -12.36
CA VAL A 506 -25.59 0.71 -12.94
C VAL A 506 -24.13 0.37 -12.70
N TYR A 507 -23.25 0.89 -13.55
CA TYR A 507 -21.80 0.71 -13.40
C TYR A 507 -21.12 2.05 -13.19
N ASP A 508 -20.31 2.18 -12.13
CA ASP A 508 -19.57 3.41 -11.81
C ASP A 508 -18.27 3.47 -12.60
N VAL A 509 -18.19 4.47 -13.50
CA VAL A 509 -17.05 4.74 -14.40
C VAL A 509 -16.15 5.87 -13.91
N THR A 510 -16.27 6.28 -12.64
CA THR A 510 -15.52 7.41 -12.11
C THR A 510 -14.14 6.99 -11.61
N SER A 511 -13.09 7.65 -12.09
CA SER A 511 -11.70 7.43 -11.64
C SER A 511 -11.44 8.03 -10.24
N LYS A 512 -10.34 7.63 -9.61
CA LYS A 512 -9.82 8.23 -8.38
C LYS A 512 -8.48 8.91 -8.66
N PRO A 513 -8.32 10.22 -8.43
CA PRO A 513 -9.40 11.18 -8.14
C PRO A 513 -10.33 11.39 -9.31
N PRO A 514 -11.55 12.01 -9.16
CA PRO A 514 -12.04 12.68 -7.94
C PRO A 514 -12.77 11.77 -6.95
N SER A 515 -13.24 10.59 -7.36
CA SER A 515 -13.95 9.69 -6.44
C SER A 515 -13.02 8.99 -5.46
N THR A 516 -13.60 8.31 -4.47
CA THR A 516 -12.91 7.31 -3.64
C THR A 516 -13.07 5.91 -4.22
N ILE A 517 -12.35 4.91 -3.69
CA ILE A 517 -12.51 3.52 -4.14
C ILE A 517 -13.80 2.94 -3.62
N GLU A 518 -14.04 3.04 -2.30
CA GLU A 518 -15.32 2.66 -1.69
C GLU A 518 -16.34 3.80 -1.83
N LEU A 519 -17.61 3.46 -1.76
CA LEU A 519 -18.71 4.40 -1.98
C LEU A 519 -18.93 5.35 -0.80
N GLU A 520 -18.75 4.84 0.45
CA GLU A 520 -18.81 5.63 1.70
C GLU A 520 -17.49 5.58 2.48
#